data_42086d2ca276672460f7871afeb44e4e
#
_entry.id   42086d2ca276672460f7871afeb44e4e
#
_cell.length_a   1.000
_cell.length_b   1.000
_cell.length_c   1.000
_cell.angle_alpha   90.00
_cell.angle_beta   90.00
_cell.angle_gamma   90.00
#
_symmetry.space_group_name_H-M   'P 1'
#
loop_
_entity.id
_entity.type
_entity.pdbx_description
1 polymer ?
#
loop_
_entity_poly.entity_id
_entity_poly.type
_entity_poly.pdbx_seq_one_letter_code
_entity_poly.pdbx_strand_id
1 'polypeptide(L)'
;MLNPLVFPSPNKKHKAVLTYLGETRSGSSYYTLSIDKFPPSFVDRVFGKVCLWSPESRFLVVQEWKETNEPNAPKSCLLLIIDILTNRECVIASVEAEKGNILPERFIGESLMYTVIYYGQFGMTKNFESKFPYLNNWQTIK
;
A
#
# COMPACT_ATOMS: atom_id res chain seq x y z
N MET A 1 -23.72 -5.16 4.06
CA MET A 1 -22.56 -4.44 4.60
C MET A 1 -21.31 -5.30 4.45
N LEU A 2 -20.23 -4.72 3.93
CA LEU A 2 -18.98 -5.47 3.75
C LEU A 2 -18.18 -5.46 5.05
N ASN A 3 -17.68 -6.64 5.43
CA ASN A 3 -16.82 -6.77 6.61
C ASN A 3 -15.45 -6.16 6.33
N PRO A 4 -14.81 -5.55 7.35
CA PRO A 4 -13.42 -5.10 7.19
C PRO A 4 -12.49 -6.26 6.85
N LEU A 5 -11.43 -5.95 6.10
CA LEU A 5 -10.37 -6.90 5.81
C LEU A 5 -9.29 -6.75 6.88
N VAL A 6 -8.91 -7.84 7.51
CA VAL A 6 -7.96 -7.84 8.62
C VAL A 6 -6.72 -8.61 8.21
N PHE A 7 -5.55 -7.97 8.39
CA PHE A 7 -4.25 -8.52 8.05
C PHE A 7 -3.36 -8.50 9.29
N PRO A 8 -3.32 -9.59 10.07
CA PRO A 8 -2.47 -9.63 11.25
C PRO A 8 -1.00 -9.73 10.86
N SER A 9 -0.12 -9.08 11.65
CA SER A 9 1.30 -9.26 11.48
C SER A 9 1.70 -10.70 11.85
N PRO A 10 2.83 -11.21 11.32
CA PRO A 10 3.27 -12.57 11.65
C PRO A 10 3.42 -12.84 13.16
N ASN A 11 3.89 -11.84 13.92
CA ASN A 11 4.02 -11.98 15.38
C ASN A 11 2.71 -11.72 16.13
N LYS A 12 1.63 -11.35 15.43
CA LYS A 12 0.29 -11.09 15.96
C LYS A 12 0.20 -9.93 16.96
N LYS A 13 1.23 -9.09 17.03
CA LYS A 13 1.21 -7.91 17.89
C LYS A 13 0.46 -6.73 17.27
N HIS A 14 0.33 -6.71 15.94
CA HIS A 14 -0.41 -5.70 15.21
C HIS A 14 -1.32 -6.33 14.18
N LYS A 15 -2.33 -5.59 13.79
CA LYS A 15 -3.15 -5.94 12.64
C LYS A 15 -3.49 -4.69 11.85
N ALA A 16 -3.40 -4.79 10.55
CA ALA A 16 -3.86 -3.76 9.64
C ALA A 16 -5.30 -4.06 9.27
N VAL A 17 -6.15 -3.04 9.27
CA VAL A 17 -7.57 -3.19 8.96
C VAL A 17 -7.90 -2.24 7.81
N LEU A 18 -8.42 -2.80 6.73
CA LEU A 18 -8.95 -2.05 5.60
C LEU A 18 -10.47 -2.04 5.68
N THR A 19 -11.03 -0.84 5.77
CA THR A 19 -12.48 -0.65 5.82
C THR A 19 -12.97 -0.08 4.50
N TYR A 20 -13.88 -0.77 3.85
CA TYR A 20 -14.41 -0.43 2.53
C TYR A 20 -15.08 0.95 2.54
N LEU A 21 -14.75 1.77 1.55
CA LEU A 21 -15.37 3.08 1.33
C LEU A 21 -16.17 3.13 0.04
N GLY A 22 -15.71 2.49 -1.02
CA GLY A 22 -16.36 2.57 -2.32
C GLY A 22 -15.50 2.00 -3.43
N GLU A 23 -15.84 2.37 -4.66
CA GLU A 23 -15.12 1.91 -5.84
C GLU A 23 -14.66 3.10 -6.68
N THR A 24 -13.47 2.97 -7.28
CA THR A 24 -12.98 3.94 -8.24
C THR A 24 -13.78 3.82 -9.54
N ARG A 25 -13.64 4.80 -10.43
CA ARG A 25 -14.31 4.76 -11.74
C ARG A 25 -13.88 3.58 -12.59
N SER A 26 -12.69 3.05 -12.35
CA SER A 26 -12.18 1.87 -13.05
C SER A 26 -12.65 0.56 -12.43
N GLY A 27 -13.42 0.60 -11.34
CA GLY A 27 -13.96 -0.58 -10.68
C GLY A 27 -13.11 -1.15 -9.56
N SER A 28 -11.99 -0.52 -9.22
CA SER A 28 -11.16 -0.93 -8.10
C SER A 28 -11.76 -0.44 -6.79
N SER A 29 -11.78 -1.30 -5.77
CA SER A 29 -12.24 -0.92 -4.44
C SER A 29 -11.22 -0.04 -3.73
N TYR A 30 -11.70 0.91 -2.90
CA TYR A 30 -10.82 1.69 -2.06
C TYR A 30 -11.28 1.68 -0.61
N TYR A 31 -10.32 1.87 0.29
CA TYR A 31 -10.47 1.61 1.73
C TYR A 31 -9.80 2.67 2.57
N THR A 32 -10.25 2.79 3.83
CA THR A 32 -9.44 3.43 4.87
C THR A 32 -8.51 2.39 5.47
N LEU A 33 -7.39 2.85 6.04
CA LEU A 33 -6.42 1.98 6.72
C LEU A 33 -6.34 2.37 8.18
N SER A 34 -6.36 1.37 9.06
CA SER A 34 -5.97 1.55 10.45
C SER A 34 -5.03 0.42 10.86
N ILE A 35 -4.11 0.73 11.77
CA ILE A 35 -3.20 -0.26 12.36
C ILE A 35 -3.37 -0.13 13.87
N ASP A 36 -3.77 -1.23 14.52
CA ASP A 36 -3.98 -1.21 15.96
C ASP A 36 -2.66 -0.97 16.70
N LYS A 37 -2.74 -0.31 17.85
CA LYS A 37 -1.58 -0.01 18.70
C LYS A 37 -0.49 0.78 17.98
N PHE A 38 -0.86 1.51 16.92
CA PHE A 38 0.06 2.32 16.14
C PHE A 38 -0.41 3.76 16.26
N PRO A 39 0.40 4.66 16.87
CA PRO A 39 -0.07 6.03 17.15
C PRO A 39 -0.46 6.86 15.93
N PRO A 40 0.29 6.83 14.80
CA PRO A 40 -0.11 7.60 13.64
C PRO A 40 -1.44 7.12 13.06
N SER A 41 -2.23 8.05 12.53
CA SER A 41 -3.45 7.74 11.83
C SER A 41 -3.32 8.10 10.35
N PHE A 42 -4.19 7.51 9.53
CA PHE A 42 -4.18 7.73 8.09
C PHE A 42 -5.44 8.48 7.67
N VAL A 43 -5.76 9.56 8.40
CA VAL A 43 -6.95 10.37 8.14
C VAL A 43 -6.86 10.99 6.73
N ASP A 44 -7.98 10.99 6.03
CA ASP A 44 -8.13 11.56 4.67
C ASP A 44 -7.24 10.87 3.64
N ARG A 45 -6.77 9.68 3.93
CA ARG A 45 -5.97 8.88 2.98
C ARG A 45 -6.78 7.67 2.53
N VAL A 46 -6.56 7.27 1.29
CA VAL A 46 -7.35 6.23 0.61
C VAL A 46 -6.40 5.15 0.11
N PHE A 47 -6.74 3.89 0.38
CA PHE A 47 -5.88 2.75 0.13
C PHE A 47 -6.57 1.71 -0.76
N GLY A 48 -5.76 0.92 -1.47
CA GLY A 48 -6.24 -0.23 -2.21
C GLY A 48 -6.38 -1.46 -1.33
N LYS A 49 -6.80 -2.56 -1.93
CA LYS A 49 -7.08 -3.82 -1.23
C LYS A 49 -5.81 -4.68 -1.11
N VAL A 50 -4.74 -4.12 -0.58
CA VAL A 50 -3.45 -4.82 -0.49
C VAL A 50 -2.75 -4.47 0.81
N CYS A 51 -2.37 -5.51 1.58
CA CYS A 51 -1.49 -5.38 2.74
C CYS A 51 -0.52 -6.56 2.74
N LEU A 52 0.76 -6.27 2.90
CA LEU A 52 1.79 -7.30 3.01
C LEU A 52 2.73 -6.95 4.15
N TRP A 53 2.75 -7.81 5.18
CA TRP A 53 3.67 -7.68 6.30
C TRP A 53 5.02 -8.31 5.98
N SER A 54 6.11 -7.66 6.43
CA SER A 54 7.42 -8.30 6.42
C SER A 54 7.47 -9.46 7.43
N PRO A 55 8.36 -10.45 7.21
CA PRO A 55 8.44 -11.62 8.11
C PRO A 55 8.71 -11.26 9.57
N GLU A 56 9.49 -10.19 9.83
CA GLU A 56 9.78 -9.75 11.20
C GLU A 56 8.70 -8.85 11.78
N SER A 57 7.58 -8.65 11.06
CA SER A 57 6.44 -7.85 11.53
C SER A 57 6.73 -6.36 11.74
N ARG A 58 7.78 -5.85 11.14
CA ARG A 58 8.19 -4.45 11.28
C ARG A 58 7.64 -3.57 10.16
N PHE A 59 7.62 -4.06 8.93
CA PHE A 59 7.22 -3.29 7.77
C PHE A 59 5.88 -3.76 7.22
N LEU A 60 5.03 -2.82 6.85
CA LEU A 60 3.76 -3.09 6.17
C LEU A 60 3.77 -2.38 4.83
N VAL A 61 3.54 -3.13 3.75
CA VAL A 61 3.43 -2.58 2.40
C VAL A 61 1.97 -2.49 2.03
N VAL A 62 1.57 -1.33 1.56
CA VAL A 62 0.18 -1.05 1.17
C VAL A 62 0.15 -0.33 -0.17
N GLN A 63 -1.02 -0.33 -0.78
CA GLN A 63 -1.33 0.44 -1.98
C GLN A 63 -2.08 1.70 -1.57
N GLU A 64 -1.64 2.87 -2.01
CA GLU A 64 -2.34 4.11 -1.72
C GLU A 64 -2.75 4.82 -3.01
N TRP A 65 -4.00 5.31 -3.05
CA TRP A 65 -4.51 6.13 -4.14
C TRP A 65 -4.30 7.60 -3.81
N LYS A 66 -3.67 8.34 -4.70
CA LYS A 66 -3.25 9.73 -4.44
C LYS A 66 -3.68 10.69 -5.55
N GLU A 67 -3.55 11.98 -5.22
CA GLU A 67 -3.74 13.10 -6.14
C GLU A 67 -5.15 13.15 -6.71
N THR A 68 -6.13 13.05 -5.81
CA THR A 68 -7.52 13.09 -6.19
C THR A 68 -8.29 14.05 -5.29
N ASN A 69 -9.19 14.82 -5.88
CA ASN A 69 -10.19 15.58 -5.14
C ASN A 69 -11.40 14.70 -4.82
N GLU A 70 -11.52 13.59 -5.53
CA GLU A 70 -12.56 12.58 -5.35
C GLU A 70 -11.92 11.23 -5.19
N PRO A 71 -12.19 10.48 -4.09
CA PRO A 71 -11.57 9.18 -3.89
C PRO A 71 -11.81 8.19 -5.01
N ASN A 72 -12.90 8.33 -5.76
CA ASN A 72 -13.22 7.42 -6.86
C ASN A 72 -12.53 7.78 -8.19
N ALA A 73 -11.71 8.83 -8.22
CA ALA A 73 -11.00 9.26 -9.43
C ALA A 73 -9.54 9.61 -9.10
N PRO A 74 -8.76 8.66 -8.57
CA PRO A 74 -7.35 8.93 -8.24
C PRO A 74 -6.52 9.11 -9.50
N LYS A 75 -5.43 9.87 -9.39
CA LYS A 75 -4.47 10.05 -10.47
C LYS A 75 -3.29 9.10 -10.37
N SER A 76 -2.90 8.72 -9.16
CA SER A 76 -1.73 7.87 -8.93
C SER A 76 -2.05 6.72 -8.01
N CYS A 77 -1.42 5.58 -8.29
CA CYS A 77 -1.37 4.43 -7.40
C CYS A 77 0.06 4.31 -6.88
N LEU A 78 0.21 4.38 -5.56
CA LEU A 78 1.52 4.29 -4.90
C LEU A 78 1.68 2.94 -4.24
N LEU A 79 2.91 2.43 -4.26
CA LEU A 79 3.33 1.34 -3.37
C LEU A 79 4.06 1.99 -2.20
N LEU A 80 3.49 1.89 -1.02
CA LEU A 80 3.96 2.55 0.18
C LEU A 80 4.42 1.51 1.19
N ILE A 81 5.57 1.76 1.83
CA ILE A 81 6.05 0.92 2.93
C ILE A 81 6.03 1.73 4.22
N ILE A 82 5.48 1.12 5.27
CA ILE A 82 5.32 1.73 6.59
C ILE A 82 6.24 0.98 7.55
N ASP A 83 7.09 1.73 8.26
CA ASP A 83 7.91 1.20 9.34
C ASP A 83 7.20 1.47 10.66
N ILE A 84 6.58 0.45 11.24
CA ILE A 84 5.81 0.63 12.47
C ILE A 84 6.69 0.83 13.70
N LEU A 85 7.98 0.47 13.61
CA LEU A 85 8.91 0.68 14.71
C LEU A 85 9.32 2.15 14.85
N THR A 86 9.49 2.85 13.72
CA THR A 86 9.95 4.24 13.73
C THR A 86 8.87 5.25 13.35
N ASN A 87 7.64 4.81 13.08
CA ASN A 87 6.52 5.66 12.65
C ASN A 87 6.83 6.45 11.38
N ARG A 88 7.53 5.82 10.43
CA ARG A 88 7.90 6.44 9.16
C ARG A 88 7.32 5.66 7.99
N GLU A 89 7.20 6.34 6.88
CA GLU A 89 6.72 5.76 5.62
C GLU A 89 7.59 6.20 4.47
N CYS A 90 7.55 5.42 3.41
CA CYS A 90 8.33 5.70 2.21
C CYS A 90 7.55 5.23 0.98
N VAL A 91 7.53 6.04 -0.07
CA VAL A 91 6.98 5.62 -1.35
C VAL A 91 8.05 4.81 -2.07
N ILE A 92 7.75 3.55 -2.37
CA ILE A 92 8.66 2.67 -3.10
C ILE A 92 8.58 2.95 -4.61
N ALA A 93 7.36 3.05 -5.12
CA ALA A 93 7.12 3.25 -6.53
C ALA A 93 5.71 3.79 -6.76
N SER A 94 5.47 4.31 -7.97
CA SER A 94 4.15 4.81 -8.34
C SER A 94 3.86 4.51 -9.80
N VAL A 95 2.58 4.47 -10.13
CA VAL A 95 2.10 4.36 -11.50
C VAL A 95 0.86 5.25 -11.64
N GLU A 96 0.68 5.83 -12.82
CA GLU A 96 -0.56 6.58 -13.09
C GLU A 96 -1.75 5.62 -13.02
N ALA A 97 -2.80 6.00 -12.28
CA ALA A 97 -3.94 5.13 -12.02
C ALA A 97 -4.66 4.68 -13.29
N GLU A 98 -4.63 5.50 -14.34
CA GLU A 98 -5.23 5.15 -15.63
C GLU A 98 -4.38 4.16 -16.43
N LYS A 99 -3.07 4.07 -16.14
CA LYS A 99 -2.14 3.27 -16.91
C LYS A 99 -1.85 1.92 -16.30
N GLY A 100 -2.07 1.76 -15.01
CA GLY A 100 -1.74 0.50 -14.39
C GLY A 100 -2.01 0.43 -12.91
N ASN A 101 -1.51 -0.66 -12.34
CA ASN A 101 -1.64 -1.00 -10.94
C ASN A 101 -0.30 -1.54 -10.44
N ILE A 102 -0.05 -1.44 -9.15
CA ILE A 102 1.22 -1.85 -8.56
C ILE A 102 0.94 -2.71 -7.33
N LEU A 103 1.56 -3.88 -7.29
CA LEU A 103 1.28 -4.88 -6.25
C LEU A 103 2.57 -5.38 -5.61
N PRO A 104 2.62 -5.50 -4.27
CA PRO A 104 3.72 -6.17 -3.61
C PRO A 104 3.61 -7.67 -3.82
N GLU A 105 4.76 -8.34 -3.97
CA GLU A 105 4.81 -9.79 -4.15
C GLU A 105 5.28 -10.47 -2.87
N ARG A 106 6.51 -10.16 -2.43
CA ARG A 106 7.11 -10.76 -1.26
C ARG A 106 8.35 -10.01 -0.80
N PHE A 107 8.74 -10.24 0.43
CA PHE A 107 10.03 -9.78 0.96
C PHE A 107 11.08 -10.88 0.76
N ILE A 108 12.28 -10.47 0.38
CA ILE A 108 13.45 -11.34 0.33
C ILE A 108 14.59 -10.56 1.01
N GLY A 109 14.92 -10.92 2.27
CA GLY A 109 15.90 -10.16 3.04
C GLY A 109 15.51 -8.69 3.14
N GLU A 110 16.40 -7.79 2.74
CA GLU A 110 16.17 -6.35 2.76
C GLU A 110 15.49 -5.84 1.48
N SER A 111 14.99 -6.74 0.65
CA SER A 111 14.35 -6.38 -0.61
C SER A 111 12.87 -6.66 -0.58
N LEU A 112 12.11 -5.78 -1.21
CA LEU A 112 10.71 -6.01 -1.55
C LEU A 112 10.63 -6.28 -3.05
N MET A 113 10.06 -7.43 -3.42
CA MET A 113 9.74 -7.74 -4.80
C MET A 113 8.33 -7.26 -5.09
N TYR A 114 8.14 -6.55 -6.19
CA TYR A 114 6.83 -6.04 -6.55
C TYR A 114 6.62 -6.07 -8.07
N THR A 115 5.38 -5.97 -8.48
CA THR A 115 4.97 -6.05 -9.88
C THR A 115 4.16 -4.82 -10.25
N VAL A 116 4.44 -4.26 -11.43
CA VAL A 116 3.58 -3.25 -12.05
C VAL A 116 2.81 -3.93 -13.17
N ILE A 117 1.49 -3.79 -13.14
CA ILE A 117 0.59 -4.32 -14.16
C ILE A 117 0.10 -3.15 -14.99
N TYR A 118 0.40 -3.12 -16.28
CA TYR A 118 -0.03 -2.06 -17.18
C TYR A 118 -1.33 -2.45 -17.88
N TYR A 119 -2.32 -1.56 -17.84
CA TYR A 119 -3.59 -1.75 -18.51
C TYR A 119 -3.42 -1.55 -20.02
N GLY A 120 -4.25 -2.20 -20.81
CA GLY A 120 -4.12 -2.15 -22.26
C GLY A 120 -2.87 -2.89 -22.72
N GLN A 121 -2.49 -2.74 -23.98
CA GLN A 121 -1.28 -3.35 -24.56
C GLN A 121 -1.00 -4.78 -24.05
N PHE A 122 -2.03 -5.62 -24.07
CA PHE A 122 -1.94 -7.04 -23.71
C PHE A 122 -1.65 -7.31 -22.21
N GLY A 123 -1.97 -6.35 -21.32
CA GLY A 123 -1.82 -6.58 -19.89
C GLY A 123 -0.36 -6.83 -19.49
N MET A 124 0.58 -6.06 -20.03
CA MET A 124 2.00 -6.24 -19.73
C MET A 124 2.27 -6.09 -18.25
N THR A 125 3.08 -7.00 -17.71
CA THR A 125 3.56 -6.91 -16.34
C THR A 125 5.07 -6.77 -16.32
N LYS A 126 5.57 -6.03 -15.33
CA LYS A 126 7.01 -5.91 -15.09
C LYS A 126 7.30 -6.15 -13.63
N ASN A 127 8.35 -6.92 -13.35
CA ASN A 127 8.77 -7.24 -11.99
C ASN A 127 9.96 -6.37 -11.60
N PHE A 128 9.94 -5.91 -10.34
CA PHE A 128 10.96 -5.02 -9.80
C PHE A 128 11.40 -5.48 -8.42
N GLU A 129 12.56 -5.00 -8.01
CA GLU A 129 13.09 -5.20 -6.67
C GLU A 129 13.42 -3.83 -6.07
N SER A 130 13.02 -3.61 -4.80
CA SER A 130 13.42 -2.42 -4.06
C SER A 130 14.15 -2.83 -2.79
N LYS A 131 15.38 -2.31 -2.62
CA LYS A 131 16.12 -2.40 -1.36
C LYS A 131 15.68 -1.25 -0.47
N PHE A 132 14.50 -1.38 0.10
CA PHE A 132 13.78 -0.30 0.76
C PHE A 132 14.52 0.35 1.94
N PRO A 133 15.38 -0.34 2.73
CA PRO A 133 16.11 0.34 3.80
C PRO A 133 17.07 1.42 3.30
N TYR A 134 17.50 1.33 2.05
CA TYR A 134 18.45 2.28 1.45
C TYR A 134 17.79 3.43 0.72
N LEU A 135 16.46 3.50 0.70
CA LEU A 135 15.75 4.64 0.14
C LEU A 135 15.96 5.87 1.04
N ASN A 136 16.02 7.05 0.42
CA ASN A 136 16.31 8.29 1.14
C ASN A 136 15.08 9.20 1.32
N ASN A 137 13.90 8.72 0.97
CA ASN A 137 12.65 9.49 1.03
C ASN A 137 11.73 9.03 2.17
N TRP A 138 12.28 8.48 3.23
CA TRP A 138 11.52 8.12 4.43
C TRP A 138 11.03 9.39 5.13
N GLN A 139 9.76 9.41 5.51
CA GLN A 139 9.12 10.54 6.17
C GLN A 139 8.35 10.08 7.40
N THR A 140 8.31 10.94 8.41
CA THR A 140 7.47 10.68 9.59
C THR A 140 6.01 10.73 9.20
N ILE A 141 5.23 9.75 9.66
CA ILE A 141 3.78 9.72 9.44
C ILE A 141 3.14 10.74 10.40
N LYS A 142 2.35 11.65 9.83
CA LYS A 142 1.68 12.69 10.59
C LYS A 142 0.30 12.27 11.05
#